data_ab2e29f112d3e5dd684ac5d5f7f39474
#
_entry.id   ab2e29f112d3e5dd684ac5d5f7f39474
#
_cell.length_a   1.000
_cell.length_b   1.000
_cell.length_c   1.000
_cell.angle_alpha   90.00
_cell.angle_beta   90.00
_cell.angle_gamma   90.00
#
_symmetry.space_group_name_H-M   'P 1'
#
loop_
_entity.id
_entity.type
_entity.pdbx_description
1 polymer ?
#
loop_
_entity_poly.entity_id
_entity_poly.type
_entity_poly.pdbx_seq_one_letter_code
_entity_poly.pdbx_strand_id
1 'polypeptide(L)'
;MKHLLALLSLTFVLVAAEPPKGEPTNAKEAAAQAAAKKAAQDKVVDERYAALIAKLSPEEQAWEKVLQGQLGSFYLPLHKRDKIAGKSNAWDFVKDDPKLPRVLLIGDSVSRGYTQATRKVLAGKANVHRAPANCGPTASGLKNLDVWLGEGKWDVIHFNFGIHDRGTPAADYVKRLEEIVTRLEKTGAKLIWASTTPIPDNPAQKQTAASIVEKNALAAEVMKKHGIPTDDLFAAMTPRLAEFQPPLDVHFTGAGYDFLGAKVGESVLERIK
;
A
#
# COMPACT_ATOMS: atom_id res chain seq x y z
N MET A 1 -17.25 30.78 -92.18
CA MET A 1 -17.71 31.25 -90.89
C MET A 1 -17.13 30.32 -89.81
N LYS A 2 -16.10 30.75 -89.14
CA LYS A 2 -15.39 29.97 -88.10
C LYS A 2 -15.58 30.68 -86.76
N HIS A 3 -16.32 30.11 -85.87
CA HIS A 3 -16.51 30.66 -84.52
C HIS A 3 -15.35 30.17 -83.63
N LEU A 4 -14.61 31.11 -83.09
CA LEU A 4 -13.51 30.91 -82.13
C LEU A 4 -14.15 30.93 -80.70
N LEU A 5 -14.11 29.77 -80.00
CA LEU A 5 -14.46 29.69 -78.59
C LEU A 5 -13.20 29.98 -77.75
N ALA A 6 -13.24 31.06 -76.99
CA ALA A 6 -12.21 31.31 -75.98
C ALA A 6 -12.57 30.60 -74.69
N LEU A 7 -11.67 29.67 -74.26
CA LEU A 7 -11.73 29.02 -72.91
C LEU A 7 -11.09 29.98 -71.89
N LEU A 8 -11.90 30.48 -70.96
CA LEU A 8 -11.45 31.19 -69.76
C LEU A 8 -11.09 30.08 -68.71
N SER A 9 -9.83 29.85 -68.41
CA SER A 9 -9.39 29.02 -67.29
C SER A 9 -9.41 29.84 -65.99
N LEU A 10 -10.36 29.52 -65.10
CA LEU A 10 -10.44 30.05 -63.75
C LEU A 10 -9.52 29.22 -62.86
N THR A 11 -8.38 29.77 -62.48
CA THR A 11 -7.50 29.18 -61.48
C THR A 11 -8.03 29.48 -60.07
N PHE A 12 -8.61 28.46 -59.44
CA PHE A 12 -8.94 28.51 -58.00
C PHE A 12 -7.63 28.38 -57.20
N VAL A 13 -7.24 29.48 -56.55
CA VAL A 13 -6.22 29.46 -55.51
C VAL A 13 -6.88 28.93 -54.24
N LEU A 14 -6.57 27.68 -53.91
CA LEU A 14 -6.95 27.08 -52.62
C LEU A 14 -6.09 27.76 -51.54
N VAL A 15 -6.61 28.73 -50.85
CA VAL A 15 -6.02 29.25 -49.61
C VAL A 15 -6.27 28.20 -48.55
N ALA A 16 -5.22 27.47 -48.19
CA ALA A 16 -5.25 26.58 -47.03
C ALA A 16 -5.48 27.45 -45.79
N ALA A 17 -6.65 27.35 -45.19
CA ALA A 17 -6.92 27.93 -43.88
C ALA A 17 -6.03 27.24 -42.83
N GLU A 18 -5.18 28.00 -42.16
CA GLU A 18 -4.47 27.49 -40.96
C GLU A 18 -5.51 27.02 -39.93
N PRO A 19 -5.27 25.89 -39.22
CA PRO A 19 -6.15 25.44 -38.16
C PRO A 19 -6.19 26.50 -37.04
N PRO A 20 -7.32 26.69 -36.39
CA PRO A 20 -7.45 27.69 -35.32
C PRO A 20 -6.50 27.35 -34.16
N LYS A 21 -5.52 28.22 -33.94
CA LYS A 21 -4.69 28.27 -32.75
C LYS A 21 -5.54 28.84 -31.60
N GLY A 22 -6.34 28.00 -30.94
CA GLY A 22 -7.28 28.54 -29.94
C GLY A 22 -7.86 27.56 -28.91
N GLU A 23 -7.14 26.46 -28.49
CA GLU A 23 -7.65 25.60 -27.42
C GLU A 23 -6.69 25.22 -26.28
N PRO A 24 -5.48 25.78 -26.06
CA PRO A 24 -4.71 25.47 -24.90
C PRO A 24 -4.98 26.35 -23.67
N THR A 25 -5.57 27.52 -23.79
CA THR A 25 -5.68 28.47 -22.67
C THR A 25 -6.71 28.04 -21.64
N ASN A 26 -7.88 27.58 -22.04
CA ASN A 26 -8.96 27.19 -21.13
C ASN A 26 -8.60 25.92 -20.28
N ALA A 27 -7.99 24.92 -20.85
CA ALA A 27 -7.60 23.70 -20.14
C ALA A 27 -6.46 23.95 -19.14
N LYS A 28 -5.49 24.79 -19.51
CA LYS A 28 -4.36 25.15 -18.64
C LYS A 28 -4.81 26.03 -17.47
N GLU A 29 -5.69 26.97 -17.70
CA GLU A 29 -6.27 27.81 -16.64
C GLU A 29 -7.16 27.01 -15.70
N ALA A 30 -8.01 26.12 -16.22
CA ALA A 30 -8.83 25.23 -15.42
C ALA A 30 -7.97 24.29 -14.56
N ALA A 31 -6.88 23.73 -15.10
CA ALA A 31 -5.93 22.93 -14.35
C ALA A 31 -5.22 23.74 -13.26
N ALA A 32 -4.82 24.98 -13.54
CA ALA A 32 -4.19 25.87 -12.55
C ALA A 32 -5.17 26.24 -11.42
N GLN A 33 -6.43 26.54 -11.74
CA GLN A 33 -7.47 26.81 -10.73
C GLN A 33 -7.77 25.57 -9.88
N ALA A 34 -7.84 24.38 -10.48
CA ALA A 34 -8.04 23.13 -9.76
C ALA A 34 -6.85 22.84 -8.81
N ALA A 35 -5.62 23.07 -9.27
CA ALA A 35 -4.42 22.92 -8.46
C ALA A 35 -4.38 23.91 -7.28
N ALA A 36 -4.73 25.19 -7.53
CA ALA A 36 -4.81 26.21 -6.49
C ALA A 36 -5.89 25.88 -5.44
N LYS A 37 -7.07 25.43 -5.89
CA LYS A 37 -8.15 24.98 -4.99
C LYS A 37 -7.71 23.79 -4.14
N LYS A 38 -7.05 22.81 -4.77
CA LYS A 38 -6.50 21.65 -4.05
C LYS A 38 -5.47 22.07 -3.01
N ALA A 39 -4.52 22.93 -3.37
CA ALA A 39 -3.50 23.44 -2.45
C ALA A 39 -4.11 24.17 -1.24
N ALA A 40 -5.14 25.00 -1.47
CA ALA A 40 -5.87 25.67 -0.39
C ALA A 40 -6.58 24.66 0.54
N GLN A 41 -7.19 23.61 -0.01
CA GLN A 41 -7.80 22.54 0.78
C GLN A 41 -6.77 21.75 1.58
N ASP A 42 -5.64 21.40 0.96
CA ASP A 42 -4.56 20.67 1.63
C ASP A 42 -3.97 21.49 2.78
N LYS A 43 -3.83 22.82 2.60
CA LYS A 43 -3.40 23.75 3.67
C LYS A 43 -4.35 23.71 4.88
N VAL A 44 -5.65 23.79 4.66
CA VAL A 44 -6.65 23.70 5.73
C VAL A 44 -6.57 22.36 6.46
N VAL A 45 -6.37 21.26 5.72
CA VAL A 45 -6.16 19.93 6.30
C VAL A 45 -4.92 19.92 7.17
N ASP A 46 -3.80 20.49 6.69
CA ASP A 46 -2.54 20.52 7.42
C ASP A 46 -2.63 21.34 8.71
N GLU A 47 -3.27 22.50 8.68
CA GLU A 47 -3.50 23.35 9.86
C GLU A 47 -4.37 22.64 10.91
N ARG A 48 -5.47 22.02 10.50
CA ARG A 48 -6.36 21.26 11.40
C ARG A 48 -5.67 20.04 12.00
N TYR A 49 -4.90 19.32 11.19
CA TYR A 49 -4.12 18.19 11.65
C TYR A 49 -3.05 18.61 12.67
N ALA A 50 -2.28 19.68 12.38
CA ALA A 50 -1.28 20.20 13.30
C ALA A 50 -1.89 20.64 14.66
N ALA A 51 -3.05 21.33 14.62
CA ALA A 51 -3.76 21.73 15.83
C ALA A 51 -4.29 20.54 16.65
N LEU A 52 -4.63 19.42 15.98
CA LEU A 52 -5.05 18.20 16.64
C LEU A 52 -3.84 17.49 17.28
N ILE A 53 -2.74 17.32 16.52
CA ILE A 53 -1.54 16.64 17.00
C ILE A 53 -0.94 17.34 18.21
N ALA A 54 -0.94 18.68 18.25
CA ALA A 54 -0.44 19.46 19.39
C ALA A 54 -1.16 19.16 20.75
N LYS A 55 -2.32 18.50 20.71
CA LYS A 55 -3.10 18.13 21.90
C LYS A 55 -2.90 16.67 22.33
N LEU A 56 -2.18 15.88 21.55
CA LEU A 56 -1.91 14.48 21.85
C LEU A 56 -0.80 14.33 22.91
N SER A 57 -0.67 13.14 23.48
CA SER A 57 0.46 12.81 24.35
C SER A 57 1.80 12.91 23.60
N PRO A 58 2.95 13.09 24.30
CA PRO A 58 4.27 13.14 23.67
C PRO A 58 4.57 11.90 22.81
N GLU A 59 4.15 10.72 23.25
CA GLU A 59 4.36 9.45 22.53
C GLU A 59 3.54 9.41 21.23
N GLU A 60 2.27 9.86 21.30
CA GLU A 60 1.43 9.97 20.12
C GLU A 60 1.99 11.00 19.11
N GLN A 61 2.47 12.15 19.62
CA GLN A 61 3.11 13.15 18.76
C GLN A 61 4.37 12.61 18.07
N ALA A 62 5.18 11.83 18.79
CA ALA A 62 6.36 11.18 18.24
C ALA A 62 5.97 10.18 17.14
N TRP A 63 4.92 9.38 17.38
CA TRP A 63 4.39 8.45 16.38
C TRP A 63 3.89 9.17 15.13
N GLU A 64 3.10 10.23 15.28
CA GLU A 64 2.60 11.02 14.15
C GLU A 64 3.74 11.69 13.35
N LYS A 65 4.84 12.07 14.01
CA LYS A 65 6.05 12.56 13.33
C LYS A 65 6.69 11.47 12.46
N VAL A 66 6.76 10.23 12.93
CA VAL A 66 7.25 9.09 12.15
C VAL A 66 6.34 8.86 10.94
N LEU A 67 5.01 8.86 11.13
CA LEU A 67 4.05 8.69 10.05
C LEU A 67 4.19 9.77 8.96
N GLN A 68 4.42 11.02 9.34
CA GLN A 68 4.65 12.11 8.38
C GLN A 68 5.87 11.86 7.50
N GLY A 69 6.91 11.21 8.04
CA GLY A 69 8.12 10.85 7.27
C GLY A 69 7.98 9.58 6.42
N GLN A 70 7.03 8.68 6.76
CA GLN A 70 6.98 7.32 6.20
C GLN A 70 5.78 7.04 5.29
N LEU A 71 4.63 7.73 5.46
CA LEU A 71 3.42 7.43 4.70
C LEU A 71 3.44 7.90 3.24
N GLY A 72 4.36 8.80 2.88
CA GLY A 72 4.48 9.34 1.53
C GLY A 72 3.26 10.16 1.07
N SER A 73 3.34 10.64 -0.17
CA SER A 73 2.36 11.59 -0.73
C SER A 73 0.96 11.01 -0.96
N PHE A 74 0.81 9.69 -1.01
CA PHE A 74 -0.49 9.05 -1.20
C PHE A 74 -1.20 8.79 0.12
N TYR A 75 -0.55 8.16 1.08
CA TYR A 75 -1.21 7.74 2.32
C TYR A 75 -1.25 8.81 3.40
N LEU A 76 -0.28 9.73 3.45
CA LEU A 76 -0.25 10.78 4.46
C LEU A 76 -1.49 11.70 4.40
N PRO A 77 -1.95 12.17 3.22
CA PRO A 77 -3.18 12.96 3.15
C PRO A 77 -4.44 12.19 3.58
N LEU A 78 -4.49 10.89 3.32
CA LEU A 78 -5.60 10.03 3.77
C LEU A 78 -5.59 9.89 5.29
N HIS A 79 -4.43 9.59 5.88
CA HIS A 79 -4.26 9.49 7.32
C HIS A 79 -4.66 10.79 8.05
N LYS A 80 -4.19 11.95 7.56
CA LYS A 80 -4.56 13.25 8.13
C LYS A 80 -6.07 13.49 8.15
N ARG A 81 -6.76 13.16 7.05
CA ARG A 81 -8.22 13.30 6.96
C ARG A 81 -8.95 12.36 7.90
N ASP A 82 -8.54 11.10 7.98
CA ASP A 82 -9.10 10.13 8.93
C ASP A 82 -8.94 10.60 10.37
N LYS A 83 -7.72 11.05 10.73
CA LYS A 83 -7.41 11.56 12.07
C LYS A 83 -8.27 12.77 12.44
N ILE A 84 -8.41 13.76 11.55
CA ILE A 84 -9.27 14.95 11.73
C ILE A 84 -10.74 14.55 11.87
N ALA A 85 -11.18 13.51 11.16
CA ALA A 85 -12.54 13.00 11.22
C ALA A 85 -12.81 12.08 12.41
N GLY A 86 -11.82 11.79 13.25
CA GLY A 86 -11.93 10.83 14.36
C GLY A 86 -12.12 9.39 13.90
N LYS A 87 -11.73 9.07 12.67
CA LYS A 87 -11.81 7.72 12.11
C LYS A 87 -10.57 6.92 12.46
N SER A 88 -10.80 5.75 13.02
CA SER A 88 -9.74 4.78 13.28
C SER A 88 -9.18 4.21 11.97
N ASN A 89 -7.85 4.02 11.91
CA ASN A 89 -7.18 3.41 10.77
C ASN A 89 -5.99 2.52 11.21
N ALA A 90 -5.35 1.88 10.24
CA ALA A 90 -4.27 0.94 10.48
C ALA A 90 -3.04 1.55 11.17
N TRP A 91 -2.85 2.86 11.09
CA TRP A 91 -1.72 3.59 11.67
C TRP A 91 -2.03 4.32 12.97
N ASP A 92 -3.18 4.04 13.60
CA ASP A 92 -3.47 4.58 14.93
C ASP A 92 -2.38 4.18 15.91
N PHE A 93 -2.02 5.12 16.78
CA PHE A 93 -1.12 4.85 17.89
C PHE A 93 -1.70 3.75 18.78
N VAL A 94 -0.86 2.83 19.20
CA VAL A 94 -1.21 1.74 20.13
C VAL A 94 -0.50 1.99 21.44
N LYS A 95 -1.29 2.25 22.48
CA LYS A 95 -0.79 2.31 23.86
C LYS A 95 -0.68 0.88 24.38
N ASP A 96 0.51 0.45 24.69
CA ASP A 96 0.77 -0.91 25.15
C ASP A 96 0.20 -1.19 26.53
N ASP A 97 -0.45 -2.35 26.69
CA ASP A 97 -0.59 -3.01 27.99
C ASP A 97 0.71 -3.78 28.24
N PRO A 98 1.46 -3.44 29.30
CA PRO A 98 2.75 -4.08 29.58
C PRO A 98 2.66 -5.58 29.91
N LYS A 99 1.46 -6.11 30.13
CA LYS A 99 1.21 -7.54 30.39
C LYS A 99 1.01 -8.35 29.12
N LEU A 100 0.85 -7.69 27.96
CA LEU A 100 0.52 -8.32 26.70
C LEU A 100 1.74 -8.32 25.76
N PRO A 101 1.93 -9.39 24.98
CA PRO A 101 2.98 -9.44 23.98
C PRO A 101 2.78 -8.37 22.89
N ARG A 102 3.90 -7.91 22.35
CA ARG A 102 3.94 -6.90 21.26
C ARG A 102 4.07 -7.58 19.90
N VAL A 103 3.15 -7.30 19.03
CA VAL A 103 3.08 -7.84 17.67
C VAL A 103 3.27 -6.72 16.66
N LEU A 104 4.17 -6.90 15.70
CA LEU A 104 4.37 -5.98 14.59
C LEU A 104 3.86 -6.59 13.28
N LEU A 105 3.00 -5.86 12.57
CA LEU A 105 2.56 -6.19 11.22
C LEU A 105 3.37 -5.37 10.22
N ILE A 106 4.12 -6.03 9.33
CA ILE A 106 4.87 -5.43 8.22
C ILE A 106 4.24 -5.90 6.90
N GLY A 107 3.86 -4.98 6.03
CA GLY A 107 3.31 -5.32 4.72
C GLY A 107 2.70 -4.11 4.01
N ASP A 108 2.09 -4.38 2.88
CA ASP A 108 1.55 -3.38 1.96
C ASP A 108 0.09 -2.96 2.26
N SER A 109 -0.64 -2.54 1.23
CA SER A 109 -2.03 -2.09 1.35
C SER A 109 -2.99 -3.21 1.76
N VAL A 110 -2.70 -4.47 1.44
CA VAL A 110 -3.53 -5.60 1.88
C VAL A 110 -3.38 -5.77 3.39
N SER A 111 -2.15 -5.73 3.90
CA SER A 111 -1.95 -5.80 5.35
C SER A 111 -2.52 -4.58 6.08
N ARG A 112 -2.48 -3.39 5.47
CA ARG A 112 -3.20 -2.22 5.98
C ARG A 112 -4.70 -2.50 6.09
N GLY A 113 -5.28 -3.15 5.10
CA GLY A 113 -6.70 -3.47 5.08
C GLY A 113 -7.13 -4.37 6.24
N TYR A 114 -6.39 -5.45 6.53
CA TYR A 114 -6.75 -6.38 7.60
C TYR A 114 -6.28 -5.98 9.01
N THR A 115 -5.47 -4.92 9.17
CA THR A 115 -4.89 -4.54 10.47
C THR A 115 -5.94 -4.35 11.56
N GLN A 116 -7.04 -3.65 11.29
CA GLN A 116 -8.08 -3.39 12.30
C GLN A 116 -8.85 -4.66 12.69
N ALA A 117 -9.11 -5.54 11.73
CA ALA A 117 -9.72 -6.84 12.01
C ALA A 117 -8.79 -7.72 12.87
N THR A 118 -7.48 -7.74 12.58
CA THR A 118 -6.48 -8.41 13.39
C THR A 118 -6.43 -7.86 14.83
N ARG A 119 -6.43 -6.53 14.99
CA ARG A 119 -6.53 -5.88 16.31
C ARG A 119 -7.77 -6.33 17.10
N LYS A 120 -8.92 -6.44 16.42
CA LYS A 120 -10.17 -6.89 17.03
C LYS A 120 -10.07 -8.34 17.52
N VAL A 121 -9.48 -9.24 16.75
CA VAL A 121 -9.30 -10.66 17.12
C VAL A 121 -8.33 -10.82 18.30
N LEU A 122 -7.30 -9.99 18.34
CA LEU A 122 -6.23 -10.03 19.35
C LEU A 122 -6.48 -9.09 20.54
N ALA A 123 -7.64 -8.45 20.61
CA ALA A 123 -8.01 -7.56 21.72
C ALA A 123 -7.88 -8.28 23.08
N GLY A 124 -7.15 -7.68 24.02
CA GLY A 124 -6.86 -8.26 25.33
C GLY A 124 -5.89 -9.45 25.32
N LYS A 125 -5.29 -9.77 24.17
CA LYS A 125 -4.33 -10.89 24.01
C LYS A 125 -2.97 -10.42 23.50
N ALA A 126 -2.89 -9.32 22.73
CA ALA A 126 -1.67 -8.74 22.24
C ALA A 126 -1.82 -7.25 21.93
N ASN A 127 -0.71 -6.52 22.02
CA ASN A 127 -0.57 -5.15 21.52
C ASN A 127 -0.19 -5.24 20.03
N VAL A 128 -1.12 -4.92 19.13
CA VAL A 128 -0.92 -5.09 17.69
C VAL A 128 -0.55 -3.76 17.04
N HIS A 129 0.71 -3.62 16.72
CA HIS A 129 1.28 -2.49 16.00
C HIS A 129 1.37 -2.78 14.50
N ARG A 130 1.53 -1.73 13.73
CA ARG A 130 1.80 -1.80 12.30
C ARG A 130 3.01 -0.93 11.94
N ALA A 131 3.81 -1.38 10.99
CA ALA A 131 4.85 -0.54 10.39
C ALA A 131 4.28 0.81 9.94
N PRO A 132 4.99 1.93 10.17
CA PRO A 132 4.49 3.29 9.91
C PRO A 132 4.43 3.63 8.42
N ALA A 133 4.30 2.64 7.56
CA ALA A 133 4.36 2.79 6.11
C ALA A 133 3.41 1.83 5.39
N ASN A 134 3.18 2.09 4.10
CA ASN A 134 2.85 1.05 3.14
C ASN A 134 4.18 0.48 2.65
N CYS A 135 4.56 -0.72 3.13
CA CYS A 135 5.95 -1.16 3.09
C CYS A 135 6.50 -1.40 1.68
N GLY A 136 5.61 -1.62 0.69
CA GLY A 136 6.01 -1.70 -0.71
C GLY A 136 6.87 -2.94 -1.05
N PRO A 137 7.81 -2.82 -1.99
CA PRO A 137 8.69 -3.92 -2.40
C PRO A 137 9.80 -4.19 -1.38
N THR A 138 10.46 -5.36 -1.52
CA THR A 138 11.63 -5.75 -0.71
C THR A 138 12.74 -4.69 -0.68
N ALA A 139 12.94 -3.94 -1.77
CA ALA A 139 13.89 -2.82 -1.80
C ALA A 139 13.55 -1.71 -0.80
N SER A 140 12.27 -1.41 -0.61
CA SER A 140 11.80 -0.47 0.43
C SER A 140 11.98 -1.05 1.83
N GLY A 141 11.78 -2.36 1.98
CA GLY A 141 12.05 -3.08 3.23
C GLY A 141 13.49 -2.89 3.68
N LEU A 142 14.46 -3.18 2.82
CA LEU A 142 15.87 -3.00 3.12
C LEU A 142 16.23 -1.59 3.55
N LYS A 143 15.63 -0.59 2.91
CA LYS A 143 15.91 0.82 3.18
C LYS A 143 15.33 1.30 4.51
N ASN A 144 14.13 0.83 4.88
CA ASN A 144 13.35 1.46 5.96
C ASN A 144 13.13 0.55 7.17
N LEU A 145 13.62 -0.70 7.14
CA LEU A 145 13.32 -1.70 8.16
C LEU A 145 13.64 -1.21 9.58
N ASP A 146 14.77 -0.50 9.77
CA ASP A 146 15.17 0.01 11.08
C ASP A 146 14.16 1.03 11.64
N VAL A 147 13.63 1.90 10.77
CA VAL A 147 12.56 2.84 11.14
C VAL A 147 11.27 2.10 11.49
N TRP A 148 10.95 1.03 10.76
CA TRP A 148 9.73 0.25 11.00
C TRP A 148 9.81 -0.59 12.26
N LEU A 149 10.97 -1.12 12.57
CA LEU A 149 11.23 -1.84 13.81
C LEU A 149 11.25 -0.90 15.02
N GLY A 150 11.71 0.34 14.84
CA GLY A 150 11.89 1.30 15.93
C GLY A 150 12.83 0.77 17.01
N GLU A 151 12.74 1.34 18.21
CA GLU A 151 13.51 0.89 19.38
C GLU A 151 12.78 -0.19 20.20
N GLY A 152 11.59 -0.60 19.75
CA GLY A 152 10.74 -1.53 20.48
C GLY A 152 11.21 -2.98 20.38
N LYS A 153 11.05 -3.72 21.49
CA LYS A 153 11.16 -5.17 21.46
C LYS A 153 9.85 -5.75 20.95
N TRP A 154 9.94 -6.71 20.04
CA TRP A 154 8.80 -7.40 19.46
C TRP A 154 8.80 -8.86 19.91
N ASP A 155 7.65 -9.39 20.30
CA ASP A 155 7.48 -10.81 20.60
C ASP A 155 7.17 -11.60 19.32
N VAL A 156 6.38 -11.00 18.42
CA VAL A 156 6.03 -11.58 17.13
C VAL A 156 6.13 -10.52 16.04
N ILE A 157 6.71 -10.87 14.90
CA ILE A 157 6.66 -10.07 13.67
C ILE A 157 5.99 -10.89 12.58
N HIS A 158 4.85 -10.43 12.11
CA HIS A 158 4.12 -10.98 10.97
C HIS A 158 4.39 -10.09 9.75
N PHE A 159 4.95 -10.66 8.68
CA PHE A 159 5.46 -9.85 7.58
C PHE A 159 5.17 -10.44 6.19
N ASN A 160 5.03 -9.56 5.19
CA ASN A 160 4.83 -9.89 3.78
C ASN A 160 5.55 -8.91 2.86
N PHE A 161 6.08 -9.43 1.76
CA PHE A 161 6.54 -8.70 0.58
C PHE A 161 6.24 -9.53 -0.66
N GLY A 162 5.50 -9.02 -1.62
CA GLY A 162 5.16 -9.79 -2.82
C GLY A 162 4.48 -8.97 -3.92
N ILE A 163 3.31 -8.39 -3.69
CA ILE A 163 2.55 -7.66 -4.73
C ILE A 163 3.43 -6.59 -5.43
N HIS A 164 4.21 -5.86 -4.65
CA HIS A 164 5.08 -4.81 -5.18
C HIS A 164 6.39 -5.34 -5.79
N ASP A 165 6.71 -6.61 -5.56
CA ASP A 165 7.87 -7.29 -6.14
C ASP A 165 7.53 -8.15 -7.36
N ARG A 166 6.28 -8.17 -7.85
CA ARG A 166 5.88 -9.03 -8.97
C ARG A 166 6.71 -8.83 -10.24
N GLY A 167 7.24 -7.63 -10.48
CA GLY A 167 8.16 -7.34 -11.57
C GLY A 167 9.64 -7.40 -11.20
N THR A 168 9.99 -7.68 -9.93
CA THR A 168 11.39 -7.79 -9.49
C THR A 168 11.97 -9.12 -9.98
N PRO A 169 13.17 -9.16 -10.59
CA PRO A 169 13.83 -10.40 -10.96
C PRO A 169 13.94 -11.37 -9.78
N ALA A 170 13.75 -12.67 -10.03
CA ALA A 170 13.71 -13.71 -8.99
C ALA A 170 14.93 -13.67 -8.05
N ALA A 171 16.14 -13.58 -8.63
CA ALA A 171 17.38 -13.54 -7.85
C ALA A 171 17.47 -12.31 -6.94
N ASP A 172 17.03 -11.14 -7.42
CA ASP A 172 17.03 -9.91 -6.63
C ASP A 172 15.99 -9.97 -5.50
N TYR A 173 14.80 -10.52 -5.79
CA TYR A 173 13.76 -10.72 -4.79
C TYR A 173 14.23 -11.64 -3.66
N VAL A 174 14.76 -12.81 -4.00
CA VAL A 174 15.27 -13.78 -3.03
C VAL A 174 16.40 -13.17 -2.19
N LYS A 175 17.39 -12.56 -2.83
CA LYS A 175 18.51 -11.91 -2.12
C LYS A 175 18.03 -10.88 -1.11
N ARG A 176 17.11 -10.00 -1.51
CA ARG A 176 16.58 -8.95 -0.63
C ARG A 176 15.71 -9.52 0.49
N LEU A 177 14.91 -10.53 0.20
CA LEU A 177 14.06 -11.18 1.19
C LEU A 177 14.91 -11.90 2.24
N GLU A 178 15.96 -12.61 1.84
CA GLU A 178 16.94 -13.23 2.74
C GLU A 178 17.60 -12.20 3.68
N GLU A 179 18.00 -11.06 3.15
CA GLU A 179 18.59 -9.98 3.95
C GLU A 179 17.58 -9.39 4.95
N ILE A 180 16.34 -9.19 4.53
CA ILE A 180 15.25 -8.75 5.42
C ILE A 180 15.05 -9.77 6.53
N VAL A 181 14.91 -11.06 6.20
CA VAL A 181 14.72 -12.14 7.17
C VAL A 181 15.86 -12.16 8.17
N THR A 182 17.12 -12.13 7.70
CA THR A 182 18.30 -12.09 8.57
C THR A 182 18.27 -10.91 9.56
N ARG A 183 17.77 -9.75 9.11
CA ARG A 183 17.64 -8.57 9.99
C ARG A 183 16.48 -8.72 10.97
N LEU A 184 15.37 -9.33 10.57
CA LEU A 184 14.24 -9.63 11.45
C LEU A 184 14.63 -10.66 12.53
N GLU A 185 15.37 -11.70 12.20
CA GLU A 185 15.86 -12.69 13.15
C GLU A 185 16.72 -12.08 14.28
N LYS A 186 17.50 -11.05 13.95
CA LYS A 186 18.33 -10.33 14.96
C LYS A 186 17.49 -9.60 16.01
N THR A 187 16.20 -9.37 15.78
CA THR A 187 15.31 -8.79 16.80
C THR A 187 14.98 -9.74 17.94
N GLY A 188 15.17 -11.06 17.74
CA GLY A 188 14.76 -12.10 18.66
C GLY A 188 13.25 -12.39 18.67
N ALA A 189 12.46 -11.70 17.85
CA ALA A 189 11.04 -11.96 17.72
C ALA A 189 10.74 -13.30 17.04
N LYS A 190 9.62 -13.92 17.39
CA LYS A 190 9.08 -15.05 16.62
C LYS A 190 8.54 -14.51 15.29
N LEU A 191 9.05 -15.02 14.17
CA LEU A 191 8.69 -14.57 12.83
C LEU A 191 7.55 -15.41 12.27
N ILE A 192 6.66 -14.77 11.51
CA ILE A 192 5.59 -15.38 10.69
C ILE A 192 5.62 -14.72 9.32
N TRP A 193 5.79 -15.51 8.28
CA TRP A 193 5.63 -15.05 6.91
C TRP A 193 4.16 -15.16 6.48
N ALA A 194 3.58 -14.10 5.94
CA ALA A 194 2.29 -14.18 5.27
C ALA A 194 2.51 -14.39 3.77
N SER A 195 1.94 -15.45 3.19
CA SER A 195 1.93 -15.57 1.73
C SER A 195 1.16 -14.41 1.10
N THR A 196 1.65 -13.91 -0.04
CA THR A 196 0.97 -12.83 -0.77
C THR A 196 -0.35 -13.34 -1.30
N THR A 197 -1.42 -12.61 -1.01
CA THR A 197 -2.78 -12.97 -1.44
C THR A 197 -2.93 -13.00 -2.97
N PRO A 198 -3.89 -13.77 -3.51
CA PRO A 198 -4.15 -13.81 -4.95
C PRO A 198 -4.48 -12.43 -5.52
N ILE A 199 -4.08 -12.20 -6.75
CA ILE A 199 -4.44 -11.02 -7.53
C ILE A 199 -5.09 -11.44 -8.85
N PRO A 200 -6.04 -10.67 -9.41
CA PRO A 200 -6.59 -10.95 -10.73
C PRO A 200 -5.59 -10.58 -11.83
N ASP A 201 -5.71 -11.23 -12.99
CA ASP A 201 -5.05 -10.76 -14.20
C ASP A 201 -5.58 -9.38 -14.59
N ASN A 202 -4.69 -8.45 -14.88
CA ASN A 202 -5.02 -7.11 -15.36
C ASN A 202 -4.00 -6.67 -16.43
N PRO A 203 -4.27 -6.94 -17.73
CA PRO A 203 -3.35 -6.60 -18.82
C PRO A 203 -3.04 -5.11 -18.89
N ALA A 204 -3.99 -4.24 -18.57
CA ALA A 204 -3.79 -2.78 -18.58
C ALA A 204 -2.73 -2.34 -17.55
N GLN A 205 -2.56 -3.08 -16.48
CA GLN A 205 -1.54 -2.84 -15.44
C GLN A 205 -0.33 -3.79 -15.56
N LYS A 206 -0.25 -4.60 -16.61
CA LYS A 206 0.77 -5.66 -16.78
C LYS A 206 0.85 -6.59 -15.56
N GLN A 207 -0.31 -6.88 -14.98
CA GLN A 207 -0.47 -7.68 -13.77
C GLN A 207 -0.92 -9.08 -14.15
N THR A 208 -0.28 -10.11 -13.59
CA THR A 208 -0.66 -11.51 -13.79
C THR A 208 -0.74 -12.25 -12.46
N ALA A 209 -1.76 -13.08 -12.28
CA ALA A 209 -1.90 -13.95 -11.11
C ALA A 209 -0.67 -14.88 -10.95
N ALA A 210 -0.13 -15.37 -12.07
CA ALA A 210 1.06 -16.22 -12.09
C ALA A 210 2.29 -15.57 -11.43
N SER A 211 2.43 -14.23 -11.52
CA SER A 211 3.54 -13.52 -10.88
C SER A 211 3.53 -13.63 -9.35
N ILE A 212 2.36 -13.74 -8.74
CA ILE A 212 2.25 -13.93 -7.28
C ILE A 212 2.52 -15.38 -6.90
N VAL A 213 2.07 -16.35 -7.71
CA VAL A 213 2.41 -17.76 -7.50
C VAL A 213 3.92 -17.95 -7.51
N GLU A 214 4.64 -17.36 -8.47
CA GLU A 214 6.10 -17.36 -8.54
C GLU A 214 6.73 -16.75 -7.27
N LYS A 215 6.30 -15.56 -6.86
CA LYS A 215 6.88 -14.89 -5.68
C LYS A 215 6.61 -15.67 -4.38
N ASN A 216 5.42 -16.24 -4.23
CA ASN A 216 5.11 -17.09 -3.09
C ASN A 216 5.98 -18.36 -3.05
N ALA A 217 6.22 -19.00 -4.20
CA ALA A 217 7.10 -20.16 -4.28
C ALA A 217 8.54 -19.80 -3.89
N LEU A 218 9.09 -18.71 -4.41
CA LEU A 218 10.42 -18.22 -4.04
C LEU A 218 10.52 -17.87 -2.55
N ALA A 219 9.51 -17.20 -2.00
CA ALA A 219 9.47 -16.87 -0.58
C ALA A 219 9.37 -18.11 0.30
N ALA A 220 8.60 -19.13 -0.09
CA ALA A 220 8.46 -20.38 0.65
C ALA A 220 9.81 -21.08 0.84
N GLU A 221 10.67 -21.10 -0.20
CA GLU A 221 12.02 -21.68 -0.08
C GLU A 221 12.90 -20.89 0.91
N VAL A 222 12.82 -19.55 0.89
CA VAL A 222 13.52 -18.72 1.88
C VAL A 222 12.99 -19.00 3.28
N MET A 223 11.68 -19.03 3.50
CA MET A 223 11.09 -19.29 4.82
C MET A 223 11.43 -20.69 5.34
N LYS A 224 11.41 -21.70 4.47
CA LYS A 224 11.80 -23.06 4.81
C LYS A 224 13.26 -23.12 5.26
N LYS A 225 14.17 -22.46 4.58
CA LYS A 225 15.60 -22.38 4.93
C LYS A 225 15.82 -21.78 6.33
N HIS A 226 15.03 -20.78 6.70
CA HIS A 226 15.10 -20.09 7.99
C HIS A 226 14.20 -20.69 9.08
N GLY A 227 13.42 -21.75 8.78
CA GLY A 227 12.49 -22.36 9.73
C GLY A 227 11.33 -21.44 10.14
N ILE A 228 10.95 -20.49 9.29
CA ILE A 228 9.88 -19.54 9.55
C ILE A 228 8.55 -20.13 9.07
N PRO A 229 7.52 -20.23 9.92
CA PRO A 229 6.21 -20.71 9.51
C PRO A 229 5.52 -19.71 8.57
N THR A 230 4.69 -20.27 7.70
CA THR A 230 3.87 -19.49 6.75
C THR A 230 2.41 -19.43 7.21
N ASP A 231 1.89 -18.23 7.35
CA ASP A 231 0.46 -17.95 7.36
C ASP A 231 -0.01 -17.90 5.89
N ASP A 232 -0.63 -18.99 5.42
CA ASP A 232 -0.97 -19.13 3.99
C ASP A 232 -2.25 -18.40 3.61
N LEU A 233 -2.16 -17.07 3.56
CA LEU A 233 -3.26 -16.20 3.15
C LEU A 233 -3.63 -16.39 1.67
N PHE A 234 -2.69 -16.85 0.83
CA PHE A 234 -2.96 -17.17 -0.57
C PHE A 234 -3.95 -18.33 -0.67
N ALA A 235 -3.64 -19.46 -0.03
CA ALA A 235 -4.52 -20.64 -0.05
C ALA A 235 -5.86 -20.35 0.64
N ALA A 236 -5.85 -19.61 1.77
CA ALA A 236 -7.06 -19.26 2.49
C ALA A 236 -8.02 -18.40 1.67
N MET A 237 -7.49 -17.44 0.87
CA MET A 237 -8.29 -16.51 0.10
C MET A 237 -8.72 -17.06 -1.27
N THR A 238 -7.92 -17.92 -1.89
CA THR A 238 -8.18 -18.46 -3.25
C THR A 238 -9.60 -18.96 -3.46
N PRO A 239 -10.22 -19.80 -2.60
CA PRO A 239 -11.59 -20.28 -2.80
C PRO A 239 -12.65 -19.20 -2.57
N ARG A 240 -12.29 -18.03 -2.11
CA ARG A 240 -13.19 -16.94 -1.73
C ARG A 240 -13.08 -15.68 -2.57
N LEU A 241 -12.30 -15.72 -3.65
CA LEU A 241 -12.06 -14.54 -4.49
C LEU A 241 -13.34 -13.96 -5.06
N ALA A 242 -14.26 -14.81 -5.53
CA ALA A 242 -15.56 -14.37 -6.07
C ALA A 242 -16.43 -13.63 -5.03
N GLU A 243 -16.25 -13.93 -3.74
CA GLU A 243 -17.00 -13.32 -2.64
C GLU A 243 -16.37 -12.02 -2.16
N PHE A 244 -15.02 -11.98 -2.11
CA PHE A 244 -14.30 -10.95 -1.36
C PHE A 244 -13.46 -10.00 -2.21
N GLN A 245 -13.12 -10.36 -3.46
CA GLN A 245 -12.24 -9.52 -4.28
C GLN A 245 -13.02 -8.83 -5.40
N PRO A 246 -13.05 -7.48 -5.45
CA PRO A 246 -13.63 -6.77 -6.58
C PRO A 246 -12.91 -7.11 -7.90
N PRO A 247 -13.62 -7.12 -9.04
CA PRO A 247 -13.00 -7.39 -10.33
C PRO A 247 -11.81 -6.45 -10.63
N LEU A 248 -10.72 -7.01 -11.13
CA LEU A 248 -9.48 -6.31 -11.53
C LEU A 248 -8.77 -5.56 -10.40
N ASP A 249 -9.20 -5.69 -9.15
CA ASP A 249 -8.56 -5.07 -7.99
C ASP A 249 -7.74 -6.10 -7.19
N VAL A 250 -6.59 -5.70 -6.69
CA VAL A 250 -5.75 -6.51 -5.80
C VAL A 250 -6.24 -6.49 -4.35
N HIS A 251 -7.15 -5.57 -4.04
CA HIS A 251 -7.71 -5.36 -2.70
C HIS A 251 -8.97 -6.20 -2.47
N PHE A 252 -9.45 -6.18 -1.24
CA PHE A 252 -10.61 -6.96 -0.82
C PHE A 252 -11.71 -6.07 -0.27
N THR A 253 -12.92 -6.59 -0.24
CA THR A 253 -14.06 -5.97 0.45
C THR A 253 -13.81 -5.90 1.96
N GLY A 254 -14.64 -5.15 2.70
CA GLY A 254 -14.57 -5.12 4.16
C GLY A 254 -14.65 -6.53 4.78
N ALA A 255 -15.59 -7.36 4.29
CA ALA A 255 -15.73 -8.75 4.74
C ALA A 255 -14.50 -9.60 4.41
N GLY A 256 -13.85 -9.37 3.25
CA GLY A 256 -12.59 -10.03 2.89
C GLY A 256 -11.44 -9.63 3.82
N TYR A 257 -11.37 -8.38 4.22
CA TYR A 257 -10.39 -7.93 5.22
C TYR A 257 -10.69 -8.46 6.63
N ASP A 258 -11.94 -8.58 7.01
CA ASP A 258 -12.32 -9.24 8.28
C ASP A 258 -11.88 -10.71 8.29
N PHE A 259 -12.08 -11.43 7.19
CA PHE A 259 -11.63 -12.81 7.02
C PHE A 259 -10.10 -12.92 7.10
N LEU A 260 -9.34 -12.09 6.37
CA LEU A 260 -7.88 -12.08 6.42
C LEU A 260 -7.37 -11.73 7.82
N GLY A 261 -7.98 -10.74 8.47
CA GLY A 261 -7.60 -10.34 9.83
C GLY A 261 -7.84 -11.43 10.86
N ALA A 262 -8.89 -12.26 10.68
CA ALA A 262 -9.11 -13.44 11.51
C ALA A 262 -8.00 -14.47 11.32
N LYS A 263 -7.58 -14.75 10.08
CA LYS A 263 -6.48 -15.69 9.77
C LYS A 263 -5.16 -15.22 10.36
N VAL A 264 -4.81 -13.97 10.18
CA VAL A 264 -3.61 -13.37 10.80
C VAL A 264 -3.67 -13.44 12.33
N GLY A 265 -4.84 -13.15 12.92
CA GLY A 265 -5.03 -13.26 14.36
C GLY A 265 -4.85 -14.70 14.88
N GLU A 266 -5.40 -15.71 14.18
CA GLU A 266 -5.21 -17.13 14.49
C GLU A 266 -3.72 -17.50 14.46
N SER A 267 -3.00 -17.16 13.38
CA SER A 267 -1.58 -17.44 13.19
C SER A 267 -0.72 -16.79 14.28
N VAL A 268 -1.01 -15.55 14.66
CA VAL A 268 -0.33 -14.85 15.76
C VAL A 268 -0.60 -15.54 17.10
N LEU A 269 -1.86 -15.95 17.38
CA LEU A 269 -2.21 -16.64 18.63
C LEU A 269 -1.46 -17.94 18.83
N GLU A 270 -1.14 -18.66 17.77
CA GLU A 270 -0.31 -19.88 17.86
C GLU A 270 1.14 -19.59 18.29
N ARG A 271 1.61 -18.37 18.04
CA ARG A 271 3.00 -17.98 18.33
C ARG A 271 3.19 -17.27 19.66
N ILE A 272 2.18 -16.64 20.22
CA ILE A 272 2.26 -15.96 21.52
C ILE A 272 1.98 -16.88 22.71
N LYS A 273 1.54 -18.13 22.44
CA LYS A 273 1.38 -19.19 23.46
C LYS A 273 2.76 -19.67 24.01
#